data_1999901414d9acc3ff0a957929c0757d
#
_entry.id   1999901414d9acc3ff0a957929c0757d
#
_cell.length_a   1.000
_cell.length_b   1.000
_cell.length_c   1.000
_cell.angle_alpha   90.00
_cell.angle_beta   90.00
_cell.angle_gamma   90.00
#
_symmetry.space_group_name_H-M   'P 1'
#
loop_
_entity.id
_entity.type
_entity.pdbx_description
1 polymer ?
#
loop_
_entity_poly.entity_id
_entity_poly.type
_entity_poly.pdbx_seq_one_letter_code
_entity_poly.pdbx_strand_id
1 'polypeptide(L)'
;MTPLVSQLWPQFMADPAFASCFGQVIVEHARMIRQDRQVIFTLRSGAPLDKGLCARLLASLQPDYEGFELKIHNHFGYAMLDEAALRDLMEEMKRDGVPINGFLDRCSLSILGQKITVGVCHGTKFLQEMGFEKLLAQRIADHTGVTPTVVLQSTVSEAEQHQLEEKLERKIAPPVVKFEKKNTAPSIKVEGLDLTDKPVTIFHGKMFTPKNLTPLKDLGGEGGKCVIWGDVFFTEVKGNYRKIYT
;
A
#
# COMPACT_ATOMS: atom_id res chain seq x y z
N MET A 1 -18.30 -29.55 21.48
CA MET A 1 -19.39 -28.64 21.01
C MET A 1 -18.81 -27.28 20.79
N THR A 2 -18.96 -26.73 19.59
CA THR A 2 -18.53 -25.37 19.24
C THR A 2 -19.63 -24.40 19.67
N PRO A 3 -19.35 -23.44 20.56
CA PRO A 3 -20.35 -22.53 21.08
C PRO A 3 -20.79 -21.49 20.04
N LEU A 4 -22.03 -21.03 20.13
CA LEU A 4 -22.52 -19.88 19.39
C LEU A 4 -22.09 -18.58 20.06
N VAL A 5 -21.94 -17.50 19.27
CA VAL A 5 -21.69 -16.16 19.79
C VAL A 5 -22.77 -15.76 20.79
N SER A 6 -24.04 -16.11 20.51
CA SER A 6 -25.18 -15.87 21.41
C SER A 6 -25.09 -16.62 22.77
N GLN A 7 -24.37 -17.71 22.83
CA GLN A 7 -24.16 -18.47 24.09
C GLN A 7 -22.99 -17.91 24.90
N LEU A 8 -21.93 -17.43 24.23
CA LEU A 8 -20.76 -16.88 24.94
C LEU A 8 -21.01 -15.45 25.42
N TRP A 9 -21.75 -14.67 24.64
CA TRP A 9 -22.00 -13.27 24.90
C TRP A 9 -23.50 -12.93 24.81
N PRO A 10 -24.36 -13.51 25.64
CA PRO A 10 -25.81 -13.32 25.56
C PRO A 10 -26.26 -11.88 25.79
N GLN A 11 -25.45 -11.08 26.49
CA GLN A 11 -25.73 -9.66 26.76
C GLN A 11 -25.85 -8.81 25.46
N PHE A 12 -25.18 -9.20 24.38
CA PHE A 12 -25.27 -8.49 23.12
C PHE A 12 -26.52 -8.82 22.32
N MET A 13 -27.17 -9.96 22.61
CA MET A 13 -28.35 -10.40 21.88
C MET A 13 -29.63 -9.59 22.22
N ALA A 14 -29.55 -8.69 23.19
CA ALA A 14 -30.62 -7.74 23.49
C ALA A 14 -30.76 -6.67 22.36
N ASP A 15 -29.70 -6.38 21.61
CA ASP A 15 -29.75 -5.53 20.42
C ASP A 15 -30.20 -6.35 19.21
N PRO A 16 -31.34 -6.02 18.56
CA PRO A 16 -31.85 -6.77 17.41
C PRO A 16 -30.86 -6.88 16.26
N ALA A 17 -30.03 -5.85 16.01
CA ALA A 17 -29.02 -5.86 14.97
C ALA A 17 -27.93 -6.91 15.26
N PHE A 18 -27.49 -7.02 16.53
CA PHE A 18 -26.56 -8.07 16.94
C PHE A 18 -27.18 -9.46 16.87
N ALA A 19 -28.40 -9.62 17.35
CA ALA A 19 -29.10 -10.90 17.32
C ALA A 19 -29.28 -11.40 15.87
N SER A 20 -29.61 -10.51 14.94
CA SER A 20 -29.71 -10.84 13.51
C SER A 20 -28.37 -11.24 12.89
N CYS A 21 -27.28 -10.52 13.20
CA CYS A 21 -25.97 -10.75 12.60
C CYS A 21 -25.25 -11.95 13.24
N PHE A 22 -25.25 -12.04 14.57
CA PHE A 22 -24.43 -13.00 15.33
C PHE A 22 -25.20 -14.18 15.94
N GLY A 23 -26.52 -14.19 15.86
CA GLY A 23 -27.35 -15.19 16.55
C GLY A 23 -27.05 -16.64 16.17
N GLN A 24 -26.63 -16.89 14.95
CA GLN A 24 -26.28 -18.20 14.41
C GLN A 24 -24.78 -18.37 14.12
N VAL A 25 -23.96 -17.40 14.53
CA VAL A 25 -22.51 -17.44 14.30
C VAL A 25 -21.84 -18.35 15.31
N ILE A 26 -21.00 -19.25 14.80
CA ILE A 26 -20.25 -20.21 15.58
C ILE A 26 -18.87 -19.61 15.92
N VAL A 27 -18.44 -19.74 17.16
CA VAL A 27 -17.05 -19.46 17.56
C VAL A 27 -16.25 -20.74 17.37
N GLU A 28 -15.45 -20.82 16.31
CA GLU A 28 -14.63 -21.99 16.03
C GLU A 28 -13.51 -22.13 17.04
N HIS A 29 -12.77 -21.06 17.25
CA HIS A 29 -11.72 -20.97 18.27
C HIS A 29 -11.37 -19.51 18.58
N ALA A 30 -10.70 -19.32 19.71
CA ALA A 30 -10.04 -18.06 20.05
C ALA A 30 -8.54 -18.35 20.25
N ARG A 31 -7.68 -17.57 19.62
CA ARG A 31 -6.23 -17.72 19.70
C ARG A 31 -5.60 -16.47 20.29
N MET A 32 -4.87 -16.64 21.38
CA MET A 32 -4.08 -15.57 21.99
C MET A 32 -2.62 -15.68 21.53
N ILE A 33 -2.11 -14.63 20.90
CA ILE A 33 -0.71 -14.49 20.44
C ILE A 33 -0.02 -13.50 21.39
N ARG A 34 0.67 -14.03 22.39
CA ARG A 34 1.27 -13.21 23.45
C ARG A 34 2.38 -12.30 22.96
N GLN A 35 3.16 -12.74 21.96
CA GLN A 35 4.26 -11.96 21.40
C GLN A 35 3.75 -10.67 20.74
N ASP A 36 2.66 -10.78 19.99
CA ASP A 36 2.05 -9.67 19.26
C ASP A 36 0.99 -8.93 20.06
N ARG A 37 0.71 -9.41 21.30
CA ARG A 37 -0.41 -8.94 22.15
C ARG A 37 -1.74 -8.90 21.39
N GLN A 38 -2.06 -10.00 20.72
CA GLN A 38 -3.28 -10.12 19.92
C GLN A 38 -4.15 -11.28 20.39
N VAL A 39 -5.47 -11.10 20.31
CA VAL A 39 -6.46 -12.17 20.46
C VAL A 39 -7.29 -12.19 19.18
N ILE A 40 -7.30 -13.33 18.51
CA ILE A 40 -8.03 -13.54 17.25
C ILE A 40 -9.18 -14.49 17.53
N PHE A 41 -10.41 -14.01 17.35
CA PHE A 41 -11.62 -14.83 17.36
C PHE A 41 -11.92 -15.30 15.95
N THR A 42 -11.89 -16.59 15.70
CA THR A 42 -12.31 -17.17 14.43
C THR A 42 -13.78 -17.55 14.53
N LEU A 43 -14.58 -16.86 13.73
CA LEU A 43 -16.03 -16.98 13.69
C LEU A 43 -16.45 -17.62 12.36
N ARG A 44 -17.39 -18.57 12.41
CA ARG A 44 -18.01 -19.11 11.22
C ARG A 44 -19.44 -18.63 11.09
N SER A 45 -19.76 -18.04 9.95
CA SER A 45 -21.06 -17.50 9.59
C SER A 45 -21.53 -18.03 8.22
N GLY A 46 -22.82 -17.87 7.92
CA GLY A 46 -23.37 -18.19 6.61
C GLY A 46 -22.98 -17.20 5.52
N ALA A 47 -22.69 -15.94 5.90
CA ALA A 47 -22.33 -14.84 5.02
C ALA A 47 -21.26 -13.95 5.67
N PRO A 48 -20.60 -13.05 4.92
CA PRO A 48 -19.69 -12.06 5.49
C PRO A 48 -20.39 -11.27 6.63
N LEU A 49 -19.68 -11.08 7.75
CA LEU A 49 -20.21 -10.34 8.88
C LEU A 49 -20.10 -8.83 8.66
N ASP A 50 -21.06 -8.08 9.16
CA ASP A 50 -21.03 -6.62 9.14
C ASP A 50 -19.85 -6.08 9.96
N LYS A 51 -19.01 -5.26 9.33
CA LYS A 51 -17.79 -4.70 9.95
C LYS A 51 -18.09 -3.77 11.12
N GLY A 52 -19.15 -2.98 11.01
CA GLY A 52 -19.57 -2.04 12.05
C GLY A 52 -19.99 -2.79 13.30
N LEU A 53 -20.76 -3.88 13.13
CA LEU A 53 -21.18 -4.75 14.24
C LEU A 53 -19.99 -5.55 14.81
N CYS A 54 -19.06 -6.03 13.96
CA CYS A 54 -17.81 -6.63 14.41
C CYS A 54 -16.98 -5.67 15.25
N ALA A 55 -16.81 -4.42 14.81
CA ALA A 55 -16.08 -3.41 15.56
C ALA A 55 -16.74 -3.09 16.91
N ARG A 56 -18.08 -3.00 16.95
CA ARG A 56 -18.83 -2.81 18.20
C ARG A 56 -18.67 -4.00 19.15
N LEU A 57 -18.69 -5.22 18.64
CA LEU A 57 -18.44 -6.43 19.45
C LEU A 57 -17.03 -6.38 20.05
N LEU A 58 -16.01 -6.11 19.25
CA LEU A 58 -14.63 -6.02 19.73
C LEU A 58 -14.46 -4.91 20.76
N ALA A 59 -15.03 -3.72 20.52
CA ALA A 59 -14.98 -2.62 21.48
C ALA A 59 -15.62 -2.98 22.84
N SER A 60 -16.70 -3.76 22.81
CA SER A 60 -17.38 -4.20 24.01
C SER A 60 -16.61 -5.31 24.78
N LEU A 61 -15.80 -6.10 24.07
CA LEU A 61 -14.96 -7.13 24.64
C LEU A 61 -13.59 -6.58 25.10
N GLN A 62 -13.18 -5.42 24.60
CA GLN A 62 -11.86 -4.85 24.87
C GLN A 62 -11.51 -4.73 26.36
N PRO A 63 -12.44 -4.36 27.28
CA PRO A 63 -12.15 -4.30 28.70
C PRO A 63 -11.73 -5.63 29.34
N ASP A 64 -12.24 -6.76 28.81
CA ASP A 64 -11.91 -8.10 29.30
C ASP A 64 -10.53 -8.59 28.83
N TYR A 65 -9.95 -7.91 27.85
CA TYR A 65 -8.66 -8.26 27.23
C TYR A 65 -7.69 -7.07 27.25
N GLU A 66 -7.54 -6.44 28.41
CA GLU A 66 -6.69 -5.27 28.57
C GLU A 66 -5.25 -5.53 28.12
N GLY A 67 -4.71 -4.65 27.30
CA GLY A 67 -3.35 -4.77 26.75
C GLY A 67 -3.21 -5.68 25.54
N PHE A 68 -4.32 -6.23 25.02
CA PHE A 68 -4.35 -7.02 23.78
C PHE A 68 -5.16 -6.31 22.70
N GLU A 69 -4.71 -6.39 21.46
CA GLU A 69 -5.48 -6.03 20.26
C GLU A 69 -6.43 -7.18 19.94
N LEU A 70 -7.74 -6.89 19.81
CA LEU A 70 -8.73 -7.89 19.45
C LEU A 70 -9.00 -7.88 17.95
N LYS A 71 -9.06 -9.08 17.35
CA LYS A 71 -9.39 -9.26 15.93
C LYS A 71 -10.46 -10.33 15.75
N ILE A 72 -11.30 -10.15 14.74
CA ILE A 72 -12.22 -11.18 14.25
C ILE A 72 -11.74 -11.65 12.89
N HIS A 73 -11.61 -12.96 12.75
CA HIS A 73 -11.40 -13.64 11.49
C HIS A 73 -12.69 -14.38 11.15
N ASN A 74 -13.37 -13.95 10.08
CA ASN A 74 -14.65 -14.52 9.69
C ASN A 74 -14.50 -15.57 8.60
N HIS A 75 -14.93 -16.81 8.85
CA HIS A 75 -15.09 -17.85 7.85
C HIS A 75 -16.53 -17.84 7.34
N PHE A 76 -16.71 -17.83 6.02
CA PHE A 76 -18.02 -17.89 5.38
C PHE A 76 -17.99 -18.71 4.08
N GLY A 77 -19.15 -19.08 3.56
CA GLY A 77 -19.21 -19.89 2.35
C GLY A 77 -18.75 -19.12 1.11
N TYR A 78 -17.93 -19.72 0.26
CA TYR A 78 -17.44 -19.10 -0.98
C TYR A 78 -18.57 -18.58 -1.89
N ALA A 79 -19.72 -19.25 -1.90
CA ALA A 79 -20.90 -18.82 -2.67
C ALA A 79 -21.44 -17.44 -2.25
N MET A 80 -21.07 -16.96 -1.06
CA MET A 80 -21.45 -15.67 -0.53
C MET A 80 -20.39 -14.58 -0.76
N LEU A 81 -19.30 -14.94 -1.48
CA LEU A 81 -18.27 -13.96 -1.85
C LEU A 81 -18.82 -13.09 -3.00
N ASP A 82 -19.10 -11.86 -2.69
CA ASP A 82 -19.50 -10.83 -3.64
C ASP A 82 -18.42 -9.77 -3.83
N GLU A 83 -18.70 -8.78 -4.65
CA GLU A 83 -17.77 -7.68 -4.91
C GLU A 83 -17.47 -6.87 -3.65
N ALA A 84 -18.45 -6.67 -2.77
CA ALA A 84 -18.29 -5.92 -1.54
C ALA A 84 -17.35 -6.67 -0.57
N ALA A 85 -17.59 -7.96 -0.36
CA ALA A 85 -16.73 -8.82 0.46
C ALA A 85 -15.31 -8.89 -0.10
N LEU A 86 -15.15 -8.94 -1.43
CA LEU A 86 -13.83 -8.95 -2.07
C LEU A 86 -13.09 -7.63 -1.87
N ARG A 87 -13.76 -6.48 -1.97
CA ARG A 87 -13.18 -5.17 -1.63
C ARG A 87 -12.74 -5.11 -0.17
N ASP A 88 -13.54 -5.67 0.69
CA ASP A 88 -13.24 -5.75 2.12
C ASP A 88 -12.00 -6.55 2.42
N LEU A 89 -11.81 -7.69 1.74
CA LEU A 89 -10.58 -8.50 1.86
C LEU A 89 -9.34 -7.75 1.34
N MET A 90 -9.47 -6.99 0.24
CA MET A 90 -8.37 -6.16 -0.26
C MET A 90 -8.01 -5.03 0.70
N GLU A 91 -8.98 -4.39 1.33
CA GLU A 91 -8.71 -3.37 2.38
C GLU A 91 -8.07 -3.99 3.63
N GLU A 92 -8.40 -5.23 3.95
CA GLU A 92 -7.72 -5.97 5.02
C GLU A 92 -6.25 -6.23 4.66
N MET A 93 -5.97 -6.71 3.44
CA MET A 93 -4.60 -6.89 2.94
C MET A 93 -3.79 -5.60 3.01
N LYS A 94 -4.41 -4.46 2.66
CA LYS A 94 -3.78 -3.14 2.75
C LYS A 94 -3.40 -2.76 4.19
N ARG A 95 -4.29 -3.04 5.14
CA ARG A 95 -4.01 -2.82 6.58
C ARG A 95 -2.92 -3.74 7.10
N ASP A 96 -2.83 -4.96 6.58
CA ASP A 96 -1.76 -5.92 6.92
C ASP A 96 -0.41 -5.58 6.25
N GLY A 97 -0.32 -4.44 5.55
CA GLY A 97 0.94 -3.92 5.00
C GLY A 97 1.26 -4.42 3.59
N VAL A 98 0.33 -5.06 2.89
CA VAL A 98 0.53 -5.39 1.47
C VAL A 98 0.57 -4.09 0.66
N PRO A 99 1.62 -3.82 -0.15
CA PRO A 99 1.83 -2.53 -0.80
C PRO A 99 0.95 -2.37 -2.07
N ILE A 100 -0.38 -2.34 -1.86
CA ILE A 100 -1.39 -2.23 -2.92
C ILE A 100 -2.07 -0.85 -2.97
N ASN A 101 -1.58 0.10 -2.18
CA ASN A 101 -2.14 1.45 -2.07
C ASN A 101 -2.21 2.16 -3.43
N GLY A 102 -3.38 2.70 -3.77
CA GLY A 102 -3.62 3.46 -4.98
C GLY A 102 -3.85 2.63 -6.24
N PHE A 103 -3.38 1.39 -6.33
CA PHE A 103 -3.56 0.56 -7.52
C PHE A 103 -4.98 0.00 -7.64
N LEU A 104 -5.63 -0.28 -6.51
CA LEU A 104 -6.94 -0.93 -6.45
C LEU A 104 -8.10 0.01 -6.13
N ASP A 105 -7.86 1.31 -5.91
CA ASP A 105 -8.90 2.29 -5.54
C ASP A 105 -10.02 2.40 -6.57
N ARG A 106 -9.71 2.15 -7.85
CA ARG A 106 -10.65 2.20 -8.98
C ARG A 106 -10.64 0.91 -9.80
N CYS A 107 -10.34 -0.21 -9.16
CA CYS A 107 -10.34 -1.49 -9.85
C CYS A 107 -11.77 -1.93 -10.15
N SER A 108 -11.95 -2.61 -11.29
CA SER A 108 -13.15 -3.37 -11.60
C SER A 108 -12.98 -4.80 -11.09
N LEU A 109 -14.04 -5.38 -10.57
CA LEU A 109 -14.07 -6.73 -10.04
C LEU A 109 -15.11 -7.54 -10.78
N SER A 110 -14.80 -8.79 -11.06
CA SER A 110 -15.75 -9.75 -11.64
C SER A 110 -15.51 -11.13 -11.05
N ILE A 111 -16.57 -11.76 -10.60
CA ILE A 111 -16.55 -13.10 -10.00
C ILE A 111 -17.37 -14.02 -10.88
N LEU A 112 -16.74 -15.00 -11.50
CA LEU A 112 -17.38 -16.00 -12.36
C LEU A 112 -17.00 -17.40 -11.87
N GLY A 113 -17.86 -18.02 -11.07
CA GLY A 113 -17.55 -19.28 -10.41
C GLY A 113 -16.31 -19.14 -9.53
N GLN A 114 -15.28 -19.93 -9.77
CA GLN A 114 -14.01 -19.85 -9.04
C GLN A 114 -12.96 -18.93 -9.71
N LYS A 115 -13.34 -18.19 -10.76
CA LYS A 115 -12.45 -17.25 -11.42
C LYS A 115 -12.81 -15.82 -10.98
N ILE A 116 -11.83 -15.12 -10.46
CA ILE A 116 -11.93 -13.71 -10.05
C ILE A 116 -11.04 -12.89 -10.97
N THR A 117 -11.62 -11.90 -11.61
CA THR A 117 -10.89 -10.98 -12.47
C THR A 117 -10.82 -9.61 -11.78
N VAL A 118 -9.61 -9.08 -11.63
CA VAL A 118 -9.34 -7.75 -11.07
C VAL A 118 -8.78 -6.88 -12.18
N GLY A 119 -9.61 -5.95 -12.66
CA GLY A 119 -9.20 -4.99 -13.68
C GLY A 119 -8.61 -3.73 -13.04
N VAL A 120 -7.37 -3.40 -13.36
CA VAL A 120 -6.66 -2.24 -12.81
C VAL A 120 -6.29 -1.25 -13.91
N CYS A 121 -6.36 0.04 -13.59
CA CYS A 121 -6.03 1.10 -14.56
C CYS A 121 -4.51 1.28 -14.74
N HIS A 122 -3.70 0.92 -13.73
CA HIS A 122 -2.24 1.08 -13.75
C HIS A 122 -1.59 0.12 -12.75
N GLY A 123 -0.28 -0.13 -12.92
CA GLY A 123 0.49 -0.94 -11.99
C GLY A 123 0.31 -2.45 -12.13
N THR A 124 -0.29 -2.95 -13.23
CA THR A 124 -0.52 -4.39 -13.45
C THR A 124 0.78 -5.19 -13.33
N LYS A 125 1.88 -4.72 -13.95
CA LYS A 125 3.19 -5.40 -13.89
C LYS A 125 3.71 -5.50 -12.45
N PHE A 126 3.66 -4.40 -11.71
CA PHE A 126 4.07 -4.36 -10.30
C PHE A 126 3.28 -5.35 -9.44
N LEU A 127 1.95 -5.36 -9.58
CA LEU A 127 1.08 -6.29 -8.85
C LEU A 127 1.36 -7.76 -9.22
N GLN A 128 1.67 -8.05 -10.49
CA GLN A 128 2.06 -9.39 -10.94
C GLN A 128 3.41 -9.81 -10.36
N GLU A 129 4.43 -8.95 -10.43
CA GLU A 129 5.77 -9.20 -9.88
C GLU A 129 5.72 -9.44 -8.36
N MET A 130 4.86 -8.71 -7.66
CA MET A 130 4.61 -8.90 -6.22
C MET A 130 3.85 -10.20 -5.92
N GLY A 131 3.25 -10.84 -6.92
CA GLY A 131 2.44 -12.03 -6.74
C GLY A 131 1.06 -11.78 -6.11
N PHE A 132 0.48 -10.58 -6.34
CA PHE A 132 -0.81 -10.18 -5.77
C PHE A 132 -1.93 -11.19 -6.03
N GLU A 133 -1.95 -11.82 -7.21
CA GLU A 133 -2.93 -12.85 -7.58
C GLU A 133 -2.94 -14.02 -6.57
N LYS A 134 -1.73 -14.47 -6.20
CA LYS A 134 -1.57 -15.56 -5.21
C LYS A 134 -1.94 -15.10 -3.80
N LEU A 135 -1.54 -13.88 -3.44
CA LEU A 135 -1.84 -13.32 -2.12
C LEU A 135 -3.35 -13.15 -1.94
N LEU A 136 -4.05 -12.63 -2.95
CA LEU A 136 -5.51 -12.49 -2.91
C LEU A 136 -6.20 -13.85 -2.91
N ALA A 137 -5.76 -14.81 -3.74
CA ALA A 137 -6.30 -16.16 -3.76
C ALA A 137 -6.15 -16.84 -2.38
N GLN A 138 -4.99 -16.69 -1.74
CA GLN A 138 -4.75 -17.23 -0.41
C GLN A 138 -5.64 -16.56 0.63
N ARG A 139 -5.77 -15.23 0.61
CA ARG A 139 -6.65 -14.50 1.53
C ARG A 139 -8.11 -14.97 1.41
N ILE A 140 -8.59 -15.17 0.19
CA ILE A 140 -9.94 -15.70 -0.03
C ILE A 140 -10.05 -17.12 0.50
N ALA A 141 -9.04 -17.95 0.27
CA ALA A 141 -9.03 -19.33 0.77
C ALA A 141 -9.05 -19.38 2.31
N ASP A 142 -8.34 -18.46 2.97
CA ASP A 142 -8.32 -18.36 4.43
C ASP A 142 -9.72 -18.07 5.00
N HIS A 143 -10.55 -17.29 4.29
CA HIS A 143 -11.90 -16.95 4.72
C HIS A 143 -12.99 -17.91 4.23
N THR A 144 -12.80 -18.56 3.09
CA THR A 144 -13.87 -19.35 2.46
C THR A 144 -13.54 -20.84 2.37
N GLY A 145 -12.30 -21.23 2.61
CA GLY A 145 -11.80 -22.60 2.40
C GLY A 145 -11.63 -22.97 0.93
N VAL A 146 -11.86 -22.05 -0.02
CA VAL A 146 -11.75 -22.30 -1.47
C VAL A 146 -10.70 -21.37 -2.06
N THR A 147 -9.73 -21.94 -2.78
CA THR A 147 -8.70 -21.18 -3.49
C THR A 147 -9.18 -20.87 -4.91
N PRO A 148 -9.57 -19.62 -5.21
CA PRO A 148 -10.00 -19.25 -6.56
C PRO A 148 -8.80 -19.02 -7.48
N THR A 149 -9.08 -18.97 -8.78
CA THR A 149 -8.12 -18.46 -9.76
C THR A 149 -8.30 -16.97 -9.89
N VAL A 150 -7.31 -16.19 -9.45
CA VAL A 150 -7.29 -14.73 -9.58
C VAL A 150 -6.53 -14.34 -10.84
N VAL A 151 -7.07 -13.43 -11.63
CA VAL A 151 -6.47 -12.91 -12.87
C VAL A 151 -6.45 -11.39 -12.82
N LEU A 152 -5.28 -10.80 -12.99
CA LEU A 152 -5.13 -9.35 -13.16
C LEU A 152 -5.27 -8.99 -14.64
N GLN A 153 -6.06 -7.95 -14.91
CA GLN A 153 -6.23 -7.38 -16.25
C GLN A 153 -5.97 -5.88 -16.22
N SER A 154 -5.29 -5.36 -17.24
CA SER A 154 -5.24 -3.92 -17.47
C SER A 154 -6.56 -3.48 -18.09
N THR A 155 -7.22 -2.48 -17.47
CA THR A 155 -8.44 -1.87 -18.02
C THR A 155 -8.13 -0.76 -19.02
N VAL A 156 -6.87 -0.34 -19.11
CA VAL A 156 -6.38 0.67 -20.05
C VAL A 156 -5.73 -0.03 -21.22
N SER A 157 -6.08 0.36 -22.46
CA SER A 157 -5.44 -0.20 -23.65
C SER A 157 -3.94 0.14 -23.65
N GLU A 158 -3.11 -0.72 -24.25
CA GLU A 158 -1.65 -0.46 -24.38
C GLU A 158 -1.37 0.90 -25.03
N ALA A 159 -2.22 1.34 -25.97
CA ALA A 159 -2.11 2.64 -26.62
C ALA A 159 -2.37 3.82 -25.66
N GLU A 160 -3.31 3.68 -24.74
CA GLU A 160 -3.60 4.69 -23.72
C GLU A 160 -2.54 4.69 -22.61
N GLN A 161 -1.99 3.54 -22.26
CA GLN A 161 -0.85 3.45 -21.34
C GLN A 161 0.38 4.17 -21.91
N HIS A 162 0.70 3.92 -23.17
CA HIS A 162 1.82 4.58 -23.87
C HIS A 162 1.62 6.10 -23.96
N GLN A 163 0.39 6.55 -24.21
CA GLN A 163 0.07 7.99 -24.21
C GLN A 163 0.15 8.62 -22.82
N LEU A 164 -0.21 7.88 -21.76
CA LEU A 164 -0.08 8.34 -20.38
C LEU A 164 1.38 8.40 -19.94
N GLU A 165 2.18 7.41 -20.30
CA GLU A 165 3.62 7.39 -20.08
C GLU A 165 4.31 8.53 -20.83
N GLU A 166 4.01 8.73 -22.11
CA GLU A 166 4.52 9.87 -22.89
C GLU A 166 4.12 11.23 -22.31
N LYS A 167 2.89 11.37 -21.83
CA LYS A 167 2.43 12.61 -21.16
C LYS A 167 3.11 12.83 -19.81
N LEU A 168 3.40 11.76 -19.06
CA LEU A 168 4.16 11.83 -17.82
C LEU A 168 5.62 12.16 -18.10
N GLU A 169 6.24 11.53 -19.08
CA GLU A 169 7.61 11.85 -19.52
C GLU A 169 7.72 13.30 -20.03
N ARG A 170 6.73 13.77 -20.80
CA ARG A 170 6.69 15.19 -21.24
C ARG A 170 6.47 16.17 -20.08
N LYS A 171 5.78 15.78 -19.01
CA LYS A 171 5.60 16.60 -17.80
C LYS A 171 6.81 16.55 -16.86
N ILE A 172 7.56 15.45 -16.89
CA ILE A 172 8.77 15.24 -16.08
C ILE A 172 10.02 15.74 -16.85
N ALA A 173 9.95 15.84 -18.18
CA ALA A 173 11.01 16.45 -18.97
C ALA A 173 11.24 17.89 -18.46
N PRO A 174 12.40 18.22 -17.91
CA PRO A 174 12.69 19.57 -17.48
C PRO A 174 12.52 20.48 -18.71
N PRO A 175 12.00 21.71 -18.53
CA PRO A 175 11.89 22.64 -19.65
C PRO A 175 13.27 22.79 -20.29
N VAL A 176 13.36 22.41 -21.57
CA VAL A 176 14.59 22.61 -22.34
C VAL A 176 14.77 24.11 -22.51
N VAL A 177 15.46 24.72 -21.55
CA VAL A 177 15.89 26.10 -21.68
C VAL A 177 17.00 26.10 -22.70
N LYS A 178 16.67 26.49 -23.93
CA LYS A 178 17.69 26.79 -24.97
C LYS A 178 18.51 27.96 -24.51
N PHE A 179 19.65 27.68 -23.89
CA PHE A 179 20.64 28.73 -23.66
C PHE A 179 21.32 29.06 -24.99
N GLU A 180 21.13 30.27 -25.48
CA GLU A 180 22.00 30.82 -26.51
C GLU A 180 23.44 30.79 -25.99
N LYS A 181 24.32 30.11 -26.73
CA LYS A 181 25.75 30.03 -26.41
C LYS A 181 26.35 31.42 -26.47
N LYS A 182 26.45 32.13 -25.34
CA LYS A 182 27.49 33.13 -25.18
C LYS A 182 28.77 32.39 -24.74
N ASN A 183 29.70 32.29 -25.69
CA ASN A 183 31.02 31.73 -25.48
C ASN A 183 31.77 32.54 -24.41
N THR A 184 31.88 31.97 -23.23
CA THR A 184 32.99 32.08 -22.26
C THR A 184 32.56 31.29 -21.00
N ALA A 185 32.72 29.98 -21.06
CA ALA A 185 32.58 29.16 -19.87
C ALA A 185 33.95 29.11 -19.16
N PRO A 186 34.03 29.54 -17.87
CA PRO A 186 35.20 29.21 -17.06
C PRO A 186 35.27 27.69 -16.88
N SER A 187 36.42 27.10 -17.18
CA SER A 187 36.67 25.69 -16.90
C SER A 187 36.53 25.42 -15.39
N ILE A 188 35.54 24.65 -15.00
CA ILE A 188 35.34 24.26 -13.61
C ILE A 188 36.05 22.94 -13.37
N LYS A 189 37.21 22.99 -12.69
CA LYS A 189 37.94 21.81 -12.23
C LYS A 189 37.67 21.61 -10.74
N VAL A 190 37.07 20.47 -10.38
CA VAL A 190 36.88 20.07 -8.99
C VAL A 190 37.60 18.74 -8.78
N GLU A 191 38.64 18.73 -7.94
CA GLU A 191 39.42 17.55 -7.55
C GLU A 191 39.84 16.62 -8.70
N GLY A 192 40.27 17.19 -9.84
CA GLY A 192 40.72 16.41 -11.00
C GLY A 192 39.65 15.98 -11.99
N LEU A 193 38.38 16.26 -11.72
CA LEU A 193 37.27 16.09 -12.66
C LEU A 193 37.07 17.36 -13.49
N ASP A 194 37.21 17.23 -14.81
CA ASP A 194 36.91 18.30 -15.75
C ASP A 194 35.42 18.27 -16.10
N LEU A 195 34.67 19.25 -15.62
CA LEU A 195 33.22 19.38 -15.85
C LEU A 195 32.90 20.28 -17.04
N THR A 196 33.87 20.69 -17.80
CA THR A 196 33.74 21.67 -18.90
C THR A 196 32.77 21.20 -19.99
N ASP A 197 32.68 19.90 -20.23
CA ASP A 197 31.86 19.31 -21.29
C ASP A 197 30.56 18.66 -20.80
N LYS A 198 30.27 18.71 -19.49
CA LYS A 198 29.02 18.16 -18.95
C LYS A 198 27.96 19.23 -18.80
N PRO A 199 26.72 18.99 -19.24
CA PRO A 199 25.62 19.93 -19.02
C PRO A 199 25.32 20.04 -17.53
N VAL A 200 25.52 21.22 -16.96
CA VAL A 200 25.15 21.50 -15.56
C VAL A 200 23.76 22.10 -15.53
N THR A 201 22.83 21.42 -14.89
CA THR A 201 21.46 21.89 -14.74
C THR A 201 21.26 22.42 -13.32
N ILE A 202 20.96 23.71 -13.20
CA ILE A 202 20.64 24.35 -11.92
C ILE A 202 19.14 24.28 -11.72
N PHE A 203 18.68 23.48 -10.74
CA PHE A 203 17.26 23.34 -10.42
C PHE A 203 16.75 24.41 -9.47
N HIS A 204 17.61 24.92 -8.58
CA HIS A 204 17.25 25.93 -7.58
C HIS A 204 18.50 26.58 -7.00
N GLY A 205 18.45 27.90 -6.84
CA GLY A 205 19.53 28.66 -6.17
C GLY A 205 20.52 29.31 -7.11
N LYS A 206 21.67 29.73 -6.57
CA LYS A 206 22.77 30.39 -7.30
C LYS A 206 23.88 29.39 -7.59
N MET A 207 24.58 29.59 -8.70
CA MET A 207 25.78 28.83 -9.00
C MET A 207 26.79 28.92 -7.85
N PHE A 208 27.31 27.81 -7.39
CA PHE A 208 28.31 27.75 -6.34
C PHE A 208 29.73 27.91 -6.90
N THR A 209 30.64 28.40 -6.09
CA THR A 209 32.08 28.45 -6.42
C THR A 209 32.80 27.26 -5.83
N PRO A 210 33.74 26.61 -6.55
CA PRO A 210 34.46 25.42 -6.08
C PRO A 210 35.20 25.58 -4.74
N LYS A 211 35.48 26.81 -4.35
CA LYS A 211 36.24 27.09 -3.11
C LYS A 211 35.49 26.78 -1.81
N ASN A 212 34.17 26.55 -1.86
CA ASN A 212 33.32 26.37 -0.69
C ASN A 212 32.71 24.96 -0.60
N LEU A 213 33.27 24.00 -1.32
CA LEU A 213 32.80 22.62 -1.29
C LEU A 213 33.30 21.90 -0.04
N THR A 214 32.39 21.22 0.65
CA THR A 214 32.71 20.35 1.77
C THR A 214 32.61 18.90 1.30
N PRO A 215 33.68 18.10 1.35
CA PRO A 215 33.61 16.68 1.03
C PRO A 215 32.63 15.96 1.96
N LEU A 216 31.87 14.99 1.43
CA LEU A 216 30.88 14.22 2.21
C LEU A 216 31.48 13.54 3.45
N LYS A 217 32.73 13.10 3.37
CA LYS A 217 33.46 12.47 4.48
C LYS A 217 33.75 13.43 5.65
N ASP A 218 33.73 14.74 5.40
CA ASP A 218 34.06 15.77 6.39
C ASP A 218 32.79 16.42 6.97
N LEU A 219 31.61 15.90 6.64
CA LEU A 219 30.33 16.33 7.22
C LEU A 219 30.23 15.80 8.66
N GLY A 220 30.53 16.68 9.63
CA GLY A 220 30.31 16.40 11.06
C GLY A 220 28.82 16.49 11.42
N GLY A 221 28.43 15.81 12.52
CA GLY A 221 27.03 15.82 13.03
C GLY A 221 26.55 17.13 13.65
N GLU A 222 27.38 18.20 13.64
CA GLU A 222 27.00 19.52 14.15
C GLU A 222 26.39 20.36 13.05
N GLY A 223 25.16 20.88 13.30
CA GLY A 223 24.39 21.63 12.34
C GLY A 223 25.10 22.89 11.84
N GLY A 224 25.40 22.94 10.54
CA GLY A 224 25.97 24.06 9.83
C GLY A 224 25.52 24.13 8.37
N LYS A 225 25.71 25.29 7.72
CA LYS A 225 25.50 25.40 6.28
C LYS A 225 26.74 24.91 5.55
N CYS A 226 26.60 23.86 4.77
CA CYS A 226 27.66 23.33 3.91
C CYS A 226 27.21 23.30 2.45
N VAL A 227 28.15 23.32 1.53
CA VAL A 227 27.92 23.14 0.10
C VAL A 227 28.55 21.81 -0.27
N ILE A 228 27.73 20.87 -0.71
CA ILE A 228 28.17 19.53 -1.08
C ILE A 228 28.00 19.31 -2.59
N TRP A 229 28.79 18.40 -3.12
CA TRP A 229 28.71 17.95 -4.51
C TRP A 229 28.62 16.43 -4.56
N GLY A 230 27.84 15.90 -5.49
CA GLY A 230 27.69 14.48 -5.68
C GLY A 230 26.79 14.13 -6.86
N ASP A 231 26.86 12.89 -7.30
CA ASP A 231 26.00 12.37 -8.33
C ASP A 231 24.63 12.01 -7.72
N VAL A 232 23.56 12.54 -8.32
CA VAL A 232 22.19 12.21 -7.89
C VAL A 232 21.79 10.88 -8.50
N PHE A 233 21.62 9.85 -7.68
CA PHE A 233 21.19 8.53 -8.14
C PHE A 233 19.70 8.26 -7.89
N PHE A 234 19.05 9.03 -7.02
CA PHE A 234 17.62 8.89 -6.77
C PHE A 234 17.01 10.20 -6.28
N THR A 235 15.76 10.49 -6.70
CA THR A 235 14.98 11.62 -6.20
C THR A 235 13.57 11.18 -5.83
N GLU A 236 13.09 11.58 -4.65
CA GLU A 236 11.73 11.32 -4.16
C GLU A 236 11.00 12.64 -3.96
N VAL A 237 9.75 12.73 -4.44
CA VAL A 237 8.88 13.90 -4.22
C VAL A 237 7.76 13.52 -3.26
N LYS A 238 7.71 14.18 -2.10
CA LYS A 238 6.64 14.03 -1.11
C LYS A 238 5.99 15.37 -0.83
N GLY A 239 4.76 15.54 -1.30
CA GLY A 239 4.01 16.79 -1.07
C GLY A 239 4.79 18.01 -1.57
N ASN A 240 5.15 18.92 -0.66
CA ASN A 240 5.82 20.18 -0.98
C ASN A 240 7.36 20.13 -0.91
N TYR A 241 7.96 18.96 -0.68
CA TYR A 241 9.41 18.83 -0.61
C TYR A 241 9.92 17.66 -1.45
N ARG A 242 11.16 17.81 -1.92
CA ARG A 242 11.89 16.81 -2.70
C ARG A 242 13.08 16.31 -1.88
N LYS A 243 13.18 14.99 -1.72
CA LYS A 243 14.40 14.37 -1.20
C LYS A 243 15.30 13.99 -2.36
N ILE A 244 16.58 14.30 -2.24
CA ILE A 244 17.62 14.00 -3.21
C ILE A 244 18.63 13.10 -2.50
N TYR A 245 18.95 11.99 -3.13
CA TYR A 245 19.94 11.03 -2.64
C TYR A 245 21.18 11.12 -3.53
N THR A 246 22.33 11.37 -2.92
CA THR A 246 23.64 11.54 -3.58
C THR A 246 24.64 10.55 -3.04
#